data_8d9d83f653b08cc47d3dd191b9e462ce
#
_entry.id   8d9d83f653b08cc47d3dd191b9e462ce
#
_cell.length_a   1.000
_cell.length_b   1.000
_cell.length_c   1.000
_cell.angle_alpha   90.00
_cell.angle_beta   90.00
_cell.angle_gamma   90.00
#
_symmetry.space_group_name_H-M   'P 1'
#
loop_
_entity.id
_entity.type
_entity.pdbx_description
1 polymer ?
#
loop_
_entity_poly.entity_id
_entity_poly.type
_entity_poly.pdbx_seq_one_letter_code
_entity_poly.pdbx_strand_id
1 'polypeptide(L)'
;MTLTRRSLLALGLAAAPALALPVRGRAQETLEAILDTAGEHDQLRAIAIWRGGEVAARGYGGFTPDRPTNIKSASKSIVSALAGIAIERGVLKGADQPVAEVLRDDFPASPDPRLFRVTLGNLLSMQAGLERQSGRNYGAWVSSRNWVRAALAAPFVAEPGGRMLYSTASSHLVSAMLTRAAGRSTLALAREWLDIPGFEIGGWERDPQGVYLGGNEMAMSTRSLLAFGAAYAEGGAGVIPPGWIAESWRPRTQSMFTGSGYGYGWFLARMAGRPVNYGWGYGGQMIYVAPTLRGRPAVAIAMTSDADQPSGRTGYRDELHGLAARLLTALG
;
A
#
# COMPACT_ATOMS: atom_id res chain seq x y z
N MET A 1 60.37 12.87 -68.69
CA MET A 1 60.92 11.64 -68.15
C MET A 1 59.79 11.02 -67.34
N THR A 2 59.26 9.97 -67.92
CA THR A 2 58.59 8.73 -67.51
C THR A 2 57.62 8.79 -66.32
N LEU A 3 56.36 8.78 -66.69
CA LEU A 3 55.22 8.41 -65.86
C LEU A 3 55.00 6.90 -65.87
N THR A 4 54.87 6.27 -64.69
CA THR A 4 54.47 4.90 -64.61
C THR A 4 53.02 4.83 -64.02
N ARG A 5 52.17 4.14 -64.78
CA ARG A 5 50.77 3.84 -64.41
C ARG A 5 50.75 2.79 -63.32
N ARG A 6 50.02 3.01 -62.23
CA ARG A 6 49.58 1.96 -61.26
C ARG A 6 48.09 1.68 -61.42
N SER A 7 47.84 0.42 -61.75
CA SER A 7 46.51 -0.17 -61.91
C SER A 7 45.78 -0.26 -60.54
N LEU A 8 44.56 0.29 -60.45
CA LEU A 8 43.65 0.08 -59.32
C LEU A 8 42.81 -1.20 -59.58
N LEU A 9 43.05 -2.21 -58.77
CA LEU A 9 42.18 -3.36 -58.68
C LEU A 9 40.99 -2.99 -57.77
N ALA A 10 39.78 -2.95 -58.32
CA ALA A 10 38.52 -2.82 -57.55
C ALA A 10 38.16 -4.18 -57.03
N LEU A 11 38.26 -4.38 -55.70
CA LEU A 11 37.62 -5.50 -55.01
C LEU A 11 36.13 -5.18 -54.78
N GLY A 12 35.26 -5.84 -55.50
CA GLY A 12 33.82 -5.84 -55.24
C GLY A 12 33.51 -6.62 -53.98
N LEU A 13 33.09 -5.93 -52.89
CA LEU A 13 32.46 -6.57 -51.74
C LEU A 13 31.04 -6.95 -52.17
N ALA A 14 30.78 -8.24 -52.30
CA ALA A 14 29.43 -8.78 -52.39
C ALA A 14 28.80 -8.71 -51.02
N ALA A 15 27.83 -7.80 -50.81
CA ALA A 15 26.99 -7.76 -49.62
C ALA A 15 26.03 -8.95 -49.65
N ALA A 16 26.24 -9.94 -48.79
CA ALA A 16 25.26 -10.99 -48.54
C ALA A 16 24.03 -10.39 -47.87
N PRO A 17 22.80 -10.76 -48.28
CA PRO A 17 21.60 -10.31 -47.62
C PRO A 17 21.55 -10.93 -46.22
N ALA A 18 21.59 -10.12 -45.15
CA ALA A 18 21.31 -10.56 -43.81
C ALA A 18 19.85 -11.03 -43.74
N LEU A 19 19.65 -12.34 -43.64
CA LEU A 19 18.36 -12.92 -43.32
C LEU A 19 17.99 -12.42 -41.92
N ALA A 20 17.10 -11.44 -41.83
CA ALA A 20 16.47 -11.03 -40.61
C ALA A 20 15.58 -12.21 -40.15
N LEU A 21 16.07 -12.98 -39.20
CA LEU A 21 15.27 -13.95 -38.49
C LEU A 21 14.10 -13.19 -37.84
N PRO A 22 12.84 -13.66 -37.99
CA PRO A 22 11.72 -13.03 -37.33
C PRO A 22 11.97 -13.14 -35.82
N VAL A 23 12.10 -12.00 -35.15
CA VAL A 23 12.03 -11.95 -33.71
C VAL A 23 10.64 -12.49 -33.35
N ARG A 24 10.58 -13.75 -32.94
CA ARG A 24 9.35 -14.32 -32.38
C ARG A 24 8.97 -13.45 -31.19
N GLY A 25 8.04 -12.52 -31.39
CA GLY A 25 7.39 -11.81 -30.32
C GLY A 25 6.90 -12.88 -29.34
N ARG A 26 7.39 -12.82 -28.09
CA ARG A 26 6.92 -13.70 -27.04
C ARG A 26 5.42 -13.45 -26.94
N ALA A 27 4.59 -14.46 -27.22
CA ALA A 27 3.13 -14.32 -27.10
C ALA A 27 2.83 -13.74 -25.71
N GLN A 28 2.05 -12.67 -25.68
CA GLN A 28 1.67 -12.04 -24.41
C GLN A 28 0.89 -13.08 -23.59
N GLU A 29 1.33 -13.32 -22.38
CA GLU A 29 0.69 -14.26 -21.46
C GLU A 29 -0.73 -13.80 -21.17
N THR A 30 -1.70 -14.71 -21.25
CA THR A 30 -3.11 -14.39 -21.01
C THR A 30 -3.40 -14.26 -19.51
N LEU A 31 -4.43 -13.48 -19.16
CA LEU A 31 -4.90 -13.34 -17.79
C LEU A 31 -5.15 -14.69 -17.12
N GLU A 32 -5.84 -15.61 -17.84
CA GLU A 32 -6.15 -16.95 -17.33
C GLU A 32 -4.89 -17.77 -17.06
N ALA A 33 -3.92 -17.78 -17.99
CA ALA A 33 -2.65 -18.49 -17.78
C ALA A 33 -1.88 -17.96 -16.56
N ILE A 34 -1.90 -16.64 -16.33
CA ILE A 34 -1.28 -16.04 -15.14
C ILE A 34 -1.99 -16.50 -13.87
N LEU A 35 -3.32 -16.51 -13.87
CA LEU A 35 -4.12 -16.93 -12.72
C LEU A 35 -3.97 -18.44 -12.46
N ASP A 36 -3.80 -19.27 -13.48
CA ASP A 36 -3.56 -20.70 -13.30
C ASP A 36 -2.20 -20.95 -12.61
N THR A 37 -1.14 -20.29 -13.08
CA THR A 37 0.20 -20.42 -12.48
C THR A 37 0.33 -19.74 -11.12
N ALA A 38 -0.53 -18.77 -10.79
CA ALA A 38 -0.51 -18.11 -9.49
C ALA A 38 -0.76 -19.08 -8.31
N GLY A 39 -1.48 -20.19 -8.57
CA GLY A 39 -1.70 -21.26 -7.58
C GLY A 39 -0.45 -22.01 -7.15
N GLU A 40 0.68 -21.86 -7.85
CA GLU A 40 1.98 -22.43 -7.46
C GLU A 40 2.62 -21.71 -6.28
N HIS A 41 2.11 -20.53 -5.90
CA HIS A 41 2.54 -19.82 -4.70
C HIS A 41 1.83 -20.36 -3.45
N ASP A 42 2.45 -21.22 -2.69
CA ASP A 42 1.87 -21.93 -1.53
C ASP A 42 1.17 -21.01 -0.51
N GLN A 43 1.67 -19.79 -0.32
CA GLN A 43 1.10 -18.83 0.63
C GLN A 43 -0.12 -18.09 0.08
N LEU A 44 -0.32 -18.05 -1.25
CA LEU A 44 -1.40 -17.31 -1.87
C LEU A 44 -2.76 -17.97 -1.58
N ARG A 45 -3.73 -17.18 -1.14
CA ARG A 45 -5.08 -17.64 -0.80
C ARG A 45 -6.11 -17.21 -1.82
N ALA A 46 -6.06 -15.96 -2.26
CA ALA A 46 -6.94 -15.48 -3.32
C ALA A 46 -6.38 -14.24 -4.03
N ILE A 47 -6.84 -14.06 -5.28
CA ILE A 47 -6.65 -12.86 -6.10
C ILE A 47 -8.02 -12.36 -6.53
N ALA A 48 -8.20 -11.05 -6.58
CA ALA A 48 -9.33 -10.41 -7.24
C ALA A 48 -8.82 -9.18 -8.02
N ILE A 49 -9.38 -8.93 -9.20
CA ILE A 49 -8.91 -7.94 -10.16
C ILE A 49 -10.09 -7.10 -10.65
N TRP A 50 -9.91 -5.79 -10.66
CA TRP A 50 -10.86 -4.81 -11.15
C TRP A 50 -10.24 -3.99 -12.29
N ARG A 51 -11.05 -3.77 -13.36
CA ARG A 51 -10.74 -2.87 -14.48
C ARG A 51 -12.05 -2.35 -15.07
N GLY A 52 -12.65 -1.33 -14.44
CA GLY A 52 -13.98 -0.85 -14.78
C GLY A 52 -15.12 -1.80 -14.36
N GLY A 53 -14.82 -2.77 -13.50
CA GLY A 53 -15.65 -3.84 -12.97
C GLY A 53 -14.76 -4.98 -12.50
N GLU A 54 -15.26 -5.96 -11.75
CA GLU A 54 -14.52 -7.18 -11.43
C GLU A 54 -14.32 -7.99 -12.72
N VAL A 55 -13.08 -8.20 -13.14
CA VAL A 55 -12.73 -8.95 -14.35
C VAL A 55 -12.29 -10.38 -14.05
N ALA A 56 -11.81 -10.65 -12.84
CA ALA A 56 -11.47 -11.97 -12.35
C ALA A 56 -11.43 -12.01 -10.82
N ALA A 57 -11.83 -13.14 -10.24
CA ALA A 57 -11.59 -13.46 -8.84
C ALA A 57 -11.34 -14.96 -8.71
N ARG A 58 -10.23 -15.37 -8.09
CA ARG A 58 -9.82 -16.78 -7.95
C ARG A 58 -9.28 -17.06 -6.57
N GLY A 59 -9.72 -18.18 -6.00
CA GLY A 59 -9.18 -18.75 -4.76
C GLY A 59 -8.24 -19.90 -5.02
N TYR A 60 -7.30 -20.14 -4.11
CA TYR A 60 -6.28 -21.18 -4.18
C TYR A 60 -6.23 -21.98 -2.87
N GLY A 61 -5.81 -23.24 -2.93
CA GLY A 61 -5.66 -24.09 -1.76
C GLY A 61 -6.97 -24.27 -0.94
N GLY A 62 -8.14 -24.28 -1.60
CA GLY A 62 -9.44 -24.38 -0.92
C GLY A 62 -9.96 -23.10 -0.30
N PHE A 63 -9.28 -21.96 -0.53
CA PHE A 63 -9.77 -20.64 -0.12
C PHE A 63 -10.63 -20.01 -1.22
N THR A 64 -11.50 -19.07 -0.82
CA THR A 64 -12.33 -18.29 -1.75
C THR A 64 -12.02 -16.80 -1.60
N PRO A 65 -12.23 -15.98 -2.65
CA PRO A 65 -12.06 -14.54 -2.57
C PRO A 65 -12.98 -13.85 -1.55
N ASP A 66 -14.04 -14.52 -1.10
CA ASP A 66 -15.01 -14.02 -0.14
C ASP A 66 -14.67 -14.35 1.33
N ARG A 67 -13.71 -15.26 1.55
CA ARG A 67 -13.30 -15.64 2.90
C ARG A 67 -12.44 -14.54 3.54
N PRO A 68 -12.87 -13.97 4.68
CA PRO A 68 -12.08 -12.96 5.39
C PRO A 68 -10.76 -13.53 5.92
N THR A 69 -9.72 -12.72 5.84
CA THR A 69 -8.42 -12.95 6.47
C THR A 69 -7.89 -11.67 7.09
N ASN A 70 -6.97 -11.79 8.04
CA ASN A 70 -6.28 -10.63 8.61
C ASN A 70 -5.41 -9.96 7.54
N ILE A 71 -5.79 -8.75 7.12
CA ILE A 71 -5.08 -7.99 6.09
C ILE A 71 -3.79 -7.31 6.60
N LYS A 72 -3.49 -7.49 7.89
CA LYS A 72 -2.26 -6.94 8.50
C LYS A 72 -2.10 -5.44 8.18
N SER A 73 -0.89 -5.02 7.86
CA SER A 73 -0.58 -3.61 7.61
C SER A 73 -1.18 -3.00 6.34
N ALA A 74 -1.84 -3.78 5.47
CA ALA A 74 -2.62 -3.22 4.38
C ALA A 74 -3.79 -2.34 4.90
N SER A 75 -4.24 -2.58 6.13
CA SER A 75 -5.22 -1.73 6.85
C SER A 75 -4.80 -0.27 7.01
N LYS A 76 -3.51 0.04 6.95
CA LYS A 76 -3.00 1.42 7.05
C LYS A 76 -3.50 2.32 5.93
N SER A 77 -3.69 1.77 4.72
CA SER A 77 -4.28 2.51 3.60
C SER A 77 -5.74 2.87 3.86
N ILE A 78 -6.49 1.99 4.53
CA ILE A 78 -7.88 2.23 4.91
C ILE A 78 -7.97 3.32 6.00
N VAL A 79 -7.12 3.23 7.02
CA VAL A 79 -7.05 4.26 8.07
C VAL A 79 -6.63 5.62 7.50
N SER A 80 -5.75 5.64 6.50
CA SER A 80 -5.39 6.85 5.77
C SER A 80 -6.59 7.45 5.02
N ALA A 81 -7.40 6.63 4.35
CA ALA A 81 -8.62 7.09 3.69
C ALA A 81 -9.60 7.74 4.69
N LEU A 82 -9.79 7.11 5.85
CA LEU A 82 -10.63 7.67 6.92
C LEU A 82 -10.09 9.02 7.43
N ALA A 83 -8.77 9.19 7.54
CA ALA A 83 -8.17 10.47 7.90
C ALA A 83 -8.47 11.56 6.85
N GLY A 84 -8.39 11.22 5.55
CA GLY A 84 -8.75 12.14 4.47
C GLY A 84 -10.22 12.54 4.48
N ILE A 85 -11.11 11.58 4.70
CA ILE A 85 -12.54 11.86 4.84
C ILE A 85 -12.83 12.71 6.09
N ALA A 86 -12.14 12.45 7.19
CA ALA A 86 -12.27 13.23 8.42
C ALA A 86 -11.85 14.70 8.21
N ILE A 87 -10.82 14.95 7.41
CA ILE A 87 -10.38 16.30 7.03
C ILE A 87 -11.44 16.97 6.16
N GLU A 88 -11.94 16.30 5.13
CA GLU A 88 -12.98 16.84 4.24
C GLU A 88 -14.26 17.18 5.00
N ARG A 89 -14.60 16.38 6.02
CA ARG A 89 -15.78 16.60 6.88
C ARG A 89 -15.54 17.61 8.02
N GLY A 90 -14.35 18.20 8.13
CA GLY A 90 -13.99 19.15 9.20
C GLY A 90 -13.85 18.51 10.59
N VAL A 91 -13.80 17.17 10.70
CA VAL A 91 -13.56 16.44 11.95
C VAL A 91 -12.09 16.56 12.37
N LEU A 92 -11.18 16.54 11.39
CA LEU A 92 -9.76 16.86 11.55
C LEU A 92 -9.44 18.11 10.71
N LYS A 93 -8.46 18.92 11.15
CA LYS A 93 -8.17 20.21 10.49
C LYS A 93 -7.32 20.05 9.23
N GLY A 94 -6.44 19.03 9.16
CA GLY A 94 -5.52 18.82 8.05
C GLY A 94 -4.38 17.87 8.43
N ALA A 95 -3.54 17.55 7.46
CA ALA A 95 -2.38 16.69 7.69
C ALA A 95 -1.31 17.35 8.58
N ASP A 96 -1.29 18.66 8.66
CA ASP A 96 -0.40 19.47 9.51
C ASP A 96 -0.92 19.64 10.94
N GLN A 97 -2.12 19.15 11.25
CA GLN A 97 -2.70 19.22 12.59
C GLN A 97 -1.79 18.49 13.60
N PRO A 98 -1.31 19.19 14.67
CA PRO A 98 -0.53 18.58 15.73
C PRO A 98 -1.34 17.50 16.49
N VAL A 99 -0.71 16.38 16.79
CA VAL A 99 -1.34 15.32 17.63
C VAL A 99 -1.73 15.86 19.01
N ALA A 100 -1.02 16.85 19.51
CA ALA A 100 -1.28 17.51 20.79
C ALA A 100 -2.68 18.16 20.86
N GLU A 101 -3.28 18.55 19.74
CA GLU A 101 -4.62 19.15 19.75
C GLU A 101 -5.73 18.14 20.04
N VAL A 102 -5.45 16.84 19.84
CA VAL A 102 -6.45 15.77 19.98
C VAL A 102 -6.08 14.78 21.08
N LEU A 103 -4.80 14.50 21.27
CA LEU A 103 -4.29 13.46 22.17
C LEU A 103 -3.51 13.99 23.36
N ARG A 104 -3.69 15.27 23.72
CA ARG A 104 -2.95 15.93 24.82
C ARG A 104 -3.07 15.18 26.16
N ASP A 105 -4.23 14.68 26.49
CA ASP A 105 -4.51 14.00 27.74
C ASP A 105 -3.81 12.64 27.87
N ASP A 106 -3.30 12.12 26.76
CA ASP A 106 -2.52 10.87 26.72
C ASP A 106 -1.00 11.10 26.74
N PHE A 107 -0.56 12.36 26.76
CA PHE A 107 0.88 12.68 26.83
C PHE A 107 1.46 12.24 28.18
N PRO A 108 2.73 11.83 28.24
CA PRO A 108 3.43 11.62 29.51
C PRO A 108 3.48 12.92 30.33
N ALA A 109 3.65 12.79 31.66
CA ALA A 109 3.68 13.95 32.57
C ALA A 109 4.79 14.97 32.20
N SER A 110 5.91 14.49 31.68
CA SER A 110 7.05 15.30 31.18
C SER A 110 7.30 14.93 29.73
N PRO A 111 6.51 15.47 28.77
CA PRO A 111 6.65 15.10 27.36
C PRO A 111 7.91 15.73 26.75
N ASP A 112 8.59 15.01 25.88
CA ASP A 112 9.62 15.58 25.02
C ASP A 112 8.99 16.72 24.19
N PRO A 113 9.61 17.92 24.10
CA PRO A 113 9.08 19.05 23.34
C PRO A 113 8.77 18.74 21.86
N ARG A 114 9.47 17.77 21.26
CA ARG A 114 9.21 17.32 19.89
C ARG A 114 7.81 16.74 19.71
N LEU A 115 7.22 16.16 20.76
CA LEU A 115 5.88 15.58 20.70
C LEU A 115 4.80 16.60 20.31
N PHE A 116 4.99 17.88 20.64
CA PHE A 116 4.09 18.97 20.26
C PHE A 116 4.18 19.34 18.77
N ARG A 117 5.26 18.90 18.09
CA ARG A 117 5.49 19.14 16.67
C ARG A 117 5.10 17.94 15.79
N VAL A 118 4.78 16.80 16.38
CA VAL A 118 4.29 15.64 15.63
C VAL A 118 2.90 15.95 15.07
N THR A 119 2.72 15.77 13.77
CA THR A 119 1.46 16.04 13.08
C THR A 119 0.78 14.75 12.63
N LEU A 120 -0.51 14.83 12.25
CA LEU A 120 -1.23 13.75 11.60
C LEU A 120 -0.48 13.22 10.37
N GLY A 121 0.06 14.12 9.54
CA GLY A 121 0.85 13.77 8.36
C GLY A 121 2.13 13.02 8.70
N ASN A 122 2.81 13.38 9.81
CA ASN A 122 3.97 12.63 10.28
C ASN A 122 3.61 11.21 10.71
N LEU A 123 2.45 11.00 11.32
CA LEU A 123 1.95 9.67 11.66
C LEU A 123 1.65 8.85 10.41
N LEU A 124 0.91 9.43 9.45
CA LEU A 124 0.50 8.78 8.20
C LEU A 124 1.68 8.43 7.30
N SER A 125 2.73 9.26 7.28
CA SER A 125 3.95 9.05 6.49
C SER A 125 5.03 8.25 7.23
N MET A 126 4.76 7.78 8.46
CA MET A 126 5.74 7.05 9.28
C MET A 126 6.97 7.89 9.68
N GLN A 127 6.79 9.21 9.84
CA GLN A 127 7.84 10.19 10.14
C GLN A 127 7.63 10.88 11.50
N ALA A 128 6.95 10.22 12.45
CA ALA A 128 6.70 10.80 13.77
C ALA A 128 7.98 11.07 14.58
N GLY A 129 9.10 10.45 14.24
CA GLY A 129 10.36 10.56 14.98
C GLY A 129 10.47 9.68 16.21
N LEU A 130 9.34 9.12 16.68
CA LEU A 130 9.26 8.18 17.80
C LEU A 130 9.86 6.82 17.45
N GLU A 131 10.45 6.14 18.42
CA GLU A 131 10.93 4.77 18.25
C GLU A 131 9.77 3.88 17.78
N ARG A 132 10.05 3.10 16.74
CA ARG A 132 9.03 2.29 16.07
C ARG A 132 8.50 1.15 16.95
N GLN A 133 7.20 1.05 17.07
CA GLN A 133 6.49 -0.04 17.74
C GLN A 133 5.99 -1.04 16.69
N SER A 134 6.94 -1.70 16.02
CA SER A 134 6.75 -2.75 15.04
C SER A 134 7.93 -3.72 15.08
N GLY A 135 7.77 -4.93 14.55
CA GLY A 135 8.80 -5.97 14.61
C GLY A 135 9.08 -6.36 16.07
N ARG A 136 10.34 -6.28 16.51
CA ARG A 136 10.73 -6.70 17.86
C ARG A 136 10.02 -5.94 19.01
N ASN A 137 9.62 -4.69 18.80
CA ASN A 137 8.99 -3.87 19.82
C ASN A 137 7.46 -3.99 19.84
N TYR A 138 6.86 -4.69 18.85
CA TYR A 138 5.41 -4.82 18.72
C TYR A 138 4.79 -5.49 19.94
N GLY A 139 5.34 -6.64 20.35
CA GLY A 139 4.82 -7.42 21.48
C GLY A 139 4.82 -6.62 22.80
N ALA A 140 5.93 -5.93 23.10
CA ALA A 140 6.03 -5.10 24.31
C ALA A 140 4.99 -3.95 24.30
N TRP A 141 4.77 -3.32 23.14
CA TRP A 141 3.80 -2.25 22.99
C TRP A 141 2.35 -2.75 23.22
N VAL A 142 1.93 -3.83 22.57
CA VAL A 142 0.57 -4.38 22.71
C VAL A 142 0.33 -5.08 24.06
N SER A 143 1.38 -5.36 24.82
CA SER A 143 1.29 -5.83 26.21
C SER A 143 1.15 -4.68 27.23
N SER A 144 1.26 -3.42 26.80
CA SER A 144 1.10 -2.27 27.67
C SER A 144 -0.37 -2.08 28.06
N ARG A 145 -0.60 -1.43 29.21
CA ARG A 145 -1.97 -1.17 29.71
C ARG A 145 -2.75 -0.15 28.88
N ASN A 146 -2.06 0.73 28.19
CA ASN A 146 -2.64 1.78 27.35
C ASN A 146 -1.73 2.00 26.13
N TRP A 147 -2.20 1.55 24.98
CA TRP A 147 -1.38 1.55 23.76
C TRP A 147 -1.13 2.96 23.21
N VAL A 148 -2.10 3.87 23.36
CA VAL A 148 -1.97 5.26 22.94
C VAL A 148 -0.89 5.96 23.79
N ARG A 149 -0.98 5.88 25.11
CA ARG A 149 0.00 6.46 26.03
C ARG A 149 1.39 5.86 25.85
N ALA A 150 1.47 4.54 25.71
CA ALA A 150 2.75 3.86 25.48
C ALA A 150 3.39 4.28 24.14
N ALA A 151 2.61 4.49 23.09
CA ALA A 151 3.09 5.00 21.80
C ALA A 151 3.61 6.43 21.90
N LEU A 152 2.89 7.31 22.61
CA LEU A 152 3.27 8.73 22.81
C LEU A 152 4.46 8.90 23.78
N ALA A 153 4.69 7.93 24.66
CA ALA A 153 5.83 7.89 25.58
C ALA A 153 7.09 7.24 25.00
N ALA A 154 7.02 6.72 23.77
CA ALA A 154 8.19 6.13 23.12
C ALA A 154 9.29 7.19 22.90
N PRO A 155 10.59 6.84 23.06
CA PRO A 155 11.67 7.80 22.90
C PRO A 155 11.75 8.31 21.45
N PHE A 156 12.16 9.57 21.28
CA PHE A 156 12.49 10.10 19.96
C PHE A 156 13.86 9.61 19.49
N VAL A 157 13.89 9.04 18.30
CA VAL A 157 15.13 8.55 17.63
C VAL A 157 15.38 9.27 16.29
N ALA A 158 14.53 10.23 15.95
CA ALA A 158 14.67 11.16 14.83
C ALA A 158 13.83 12.42 15.11
N GLU A 159 13.98 13.46 14.27
CA GLU A 159 13.08 14.60 14.27
C GLU A 159 11.73 14.24 13.59
N PRO A 160 10.59 14.81 14.05
CA PRO A 160 9.34 14.75 13.31
C PRO A 160 9.50 15.29 11.88
N GLY A 161 8.97 14.55 10.90
CA GLY A 161 9.17 14.84 9.49
C GLY A 161 10.49 14.33 8.89
N GLY A 162 11.36 13.70 9.71
CA GLY A 162 12.64 13.14 9.27
C GLY A 162 12.50 11.81 8.50
N ARG A 163 13.44 10.89 8.72
CA ARG A 163 13.44 9.58 8.05
C ARG A 163 12.25 8.72 8.42
N MET A 164 11.91 7.76 7.56
CA MET A 164 10.88 6.76 7.87
C MET A 164 11.27 5.92 9.11
N LEU A 165 10.34 5.83 10.02
CA LEU A 165 10.34 4.92 11.16
C LEU A 165 9.02 4.13 11.14
N TYR A 166 8.94 3.12 10.28
CA TYR A 166 7.69 2.36 10.05
C TYR A 166 7.16 1.76 11.35
N SER A 167 6.03 2.27 11.85
CA SER A 167 5.48 1.95 13.15
C SER A 167 3.98 1.70 13.09
N THR A 168 3.54 0.55 13.59
CA THR A 168 2.11 0.25 13.73
C THR A 168 1.46 1.19 14.75
N ALA A 169 2.19 1.61 15.78
CA ALA A 169 1.70 2.59 16.74
C ALA A 169 1.40 3.95 16.09
N SER A 170 2.17 4.40 15.09
CA SER A 170 1.85 5.64 14.38
C SER A 170 0.45 5.58 13.74
N SER A 171 0.10 4.49 13.07
CA SER A 171 -1.24 4.33 12.49
C SER A 171 -2.31 4.12 13.56
N HIS A 172 -1.96 3.53 14.71
CA HIS A 172 -2.88 3.42 15.85
C HIS A 172 -3.18 4.81 16.46
N LEU A 173 -2.19 5.69 16.54
CA LEU A 173 -2.41 7.08 16.95
C LEU A 173 -3.35 7.82 15.97
N VAL A 174 -3.30 7.53 14.67
CA VAL A 174 -4.29 8.07 13.71
C VAL A 174 -5.70 7.57 14.05
N SER A 175 -5.87 6.27 14.34
CA SER A 175 -7.16 5.72 14.78
C SER A 175 -7.66 6.35 16.08
N ALA A 176 -6.76 6.61 17.03
CA ALA A 176 -7.08 7.32 18.28
C ALA A 176 -7.51 8.76 18.02
N MET A 177 -6.81 9.49 17.12
CA MET A 177 -7.21 10.86 16.72
C MET A 177 -8.61 10.86 16.10
N LEU A 178 -8.89 9.94 15.17
CA LEU A 178 -10.21 9.79 14.54
C LEU A 178 -11.30 9.53 15.59
N THR A 179 -11.06 8.56 16.49
CA THR A 179 -12.01 8.20 17.55
C THR A 179 -12.30 9.38 18.48
N ARG A 180 -11.27 10.10 18.91
CA ARG A 180 -11.40 11.25 19.82
C ARG A 180 -12.06 12.45 19.16
N ALA A 181 -11.61 12.83 17.99
CA ALA A 181 -12.15 13.98 17.28
C ALA A 181 -13.60 13.79 16.84
N ALA A 182 -13.98 12.56 16.43
CA ALA A 182 -15.35 12.26 16.01
C ALA A 182 -16.28 11.88 17.16
N GLY A 183 -15.74 11.55 18.35
CA GLY A 183 -16.54 10.99 19.46
C GLY A 183 -17.16 9.62 19.16
N ARG A 184 -16.62 8.89 18.16
CA ARG A 184 -17.16 7.63 17.62
C ARG A 184 -16.03 6.66 17.31
N SER A 185 -16.29 5.35 17.40
CA SER A 185 -15.28 4.36 17.08
C SER A 185 -14.86 4.38 15.61
N THR A 186 -13.58 4.11 15.33
CA THR A 186 -13.04 4.07 13.95
C THR A 186 -13.80 3.08 13.07
N LEU A 187 -14.30 1.94 13.62
CA LEU A 187 -15.13 1.01 12.85
C LEU A 187 -16.49 1.62 12.48
N ALA A 188 -17.12 2.37 13.40
CA ALA A 188 -18.38 3.05 13.09
C ALA A 188 -18.18 4.11 12.00
N LEU A 189 -17.07 4.85 12.04
CA LEU A 189 -16.70 5.80 10.99
C LEU A 189 -16.44 5.08 9.67
N ALA A 190 -15.72 3.96 9.68
CA ALA A 190 -15.43 3.19 8.47
C ALA A 190 -16.71 2.67 7.79
N ARG A 191 -17.65 2.14 8.57
CA ARG A 191 -18.94 1.64 8.05
C ARG A 191 -19.82 2.72 7.43
N GLU A 192 -19.76 3.93 7.98
CA GLU A 192 -20.57 5.05 7.47
C GLU A 192 -19.87 5.81 6.35
N TRP A 193 -18.56 6.05 6.47
CA TRP A 193 -17.85 6.94 5.56
C TRP A 193 -17.28 6.21 4.34
N LEU A 194 -16.99 4.91 4.44
CA LEU A 194 -16.57 4.08 3.32
C LEU A 194 -17.74 3.25 2.81
N ASP A 195 -18.84 3.95 2.46
CA ASP A 195 -20.01 3.33 1.82
C ASP A 195 -19.71 3.01 0.35
N ILE A 196 -18.80 2.05 0.16
CA ILE A 196 -18.33 1.56 -1.13
C ILE A 196 -19.00 0.21 -1.38
N PRO A 197 -19.69 -0.01 -2.52
CA PRO A 197 -20.28 -1.30 -2.84
C PRO A 197 -19.26 -2.45 -2.74
N GLY A 198 -19.56 -3.46 -1.95
CA GLY A 198 -18.70 -4.63 -1.72
C GLY A 198 -17.58 -4.41 -0.71
N PHE A 199 -17.43 -3.23 -0.13
CA PHE A 199 -16.50 -2.99 0.96
C PHE A 199 -17.11 -3.41 2.31
N GLU A 200 -16.43 -4.31 3.02
CA GLU A 200 -16.87 -4.78 4.34
C GLU A 200 -15.65 -5.09 5.22
N ILE A 201 -15.69 -4.66 6.47
CA ILE A 201 -14.74 -5.06 7.51
C ILE A 201 -15.41 -6.15 8.34
N GLY A 202 -15.01 -7.40 8.14
CA GLY A 202 -15.57 -8.58 8.83
C GLY A 202 -15.15 -8.68 10.30
N GLY A 203 -14.01 -8.10 10.68
CA GLY A 203 -13.54 -8.04 12.07
C GLY A 203 -12.43 -7.01 12.25
N TRP A 204 -12.27 -6.48 13.46
CA TRP A 204 -11.19 -5.55 13.76
C TRP A 204 -10.92 -5.52 15.26
N GLU A 205 -9.68 -5.79 15.67
CA GLU A 205 -9.27 -5.81 17.06
C GLU A 205 -9.17 -4.40 17.66
N ARG A 206 -9.35 -4.32 18.97
CA ARG A 206 -9.27 -3.07 19.76
C ARG A 206 -8.17 -3.14 20.80
N ASP A 207 -7.66 -1.98 21.15
CA ASP A 207 -6.79 -1.81 22.30
C ASP A 207 -7.60 -1.93 23.62
N PRO A 208 -6.94 -1.99 24.79
CA PRO A 208 -7.62 -2.04 26.09
C PRO A 208 -8.52 -0.83 26.40
N GLN A 209 -8.39 0.27 25.66
CA GLN A 209 -9.21 1.49 25.78
C GLN A 209 -10.38 1.51 24.80
N GLY A 210 -10.53 0.49 23.94
CA GLY A 210 -11.59 0.37 22.97
C GLY A 210 -11.31 1.04 21.62
N VAL A 211 -10.10 1.57 21.39
CA VAL A 211 -9.68 2.12 20.11
C VAL A 211 -9.32 0.99 19.16
N TYR A 212 -9.89 0.98 17.94
CA TYR A 212 -9.56 -0.02 16.93
C TYR A 212 -8.11 0.13 16.45
N LEU A 213 -7.40 -1.01 16.33
CA LEU A 213 -5.97 -1.03 16.00
C LEU A 213 -5.68 -0.52 14.59
N GLY A 214 -5.26 0.72 14.47
CA GLY A 214 -5.19 1.49 13.23
C GLY A 214 -4.25 0.97 12.15
N GLY A 215 -3.50 -0.09 12.36
CA GLY A 215 -2.50 -0.55 11.38
C GLY A 215 -2.29 -2.06 11.35
N ASN A 216 -3.20 -2.83 11.92
CA ASN A 216 -3.15 -4.29 11.97
C ASN A 216 -4.50 -4.87 12.42
N GLU A 217 -4.61 -6.20 12.48
CA GLU A 217 -5.73 -6.98 13.06
C GLU A 217 -7.11 -6.59 12.51
N MET A 218 -7.16 -6.23 11.22
CA MET A 218 -8.40 -6.02 10.46
C MET A 218 -8.62 -7.22 9.55
N ALA A 219 -9.81 -7.83 9.61
CA ALA A 219 -10.19 -8.96 8.78
C ALA A 219 -11.08 -8.49 7.63
N MET A 220 -10.68 -8.80 6.40
CA MET A 220 -11.42 -8.50 5.17
C MET A 220 -11.29 -9.63 4.17
N SER A 221 -12.28 -9.79 3.30
CA SER A 221 -12.18 -10.68 2.14
C SER A 221 -11.34 -10.03 1.03
N THR A 222 -10.84 -10.84 0.09
CA THR A 222 -10.09 -10.32 -1.07
C THR A 222 -10.96 -9.41 -1.92
N ARG A 223 -12.25 -9.74 -2.11
CA ARG A 223 -13.19 -8.86 -2.84
C ARG A 223 -13.45 -7.54 -2.10
N SER A 224 -13.61 -7.59 -0.79
CA SER A 224 -13.76 -6.36 -0.01
C SER A 224 -12.52 -5.47 -0.10
N LEU A 225 -11.33 -6.08 -0.06
CA LEU A 225 -10.07 -5.37 -0.23
C LEU A 225 -9.95 -4.81 -1.67
N LEU A 226 -10.43 -5.55 -2.69
CA LEU A 226 -10.51 -5.08 -4.06
C LEU A 226 -11.45 -3.89 -4.20
N ALA A 227 -12.63 -3.92 -3.59
CA ALA A 227 -13.60 -2.82 -3.63
C ALA A 227 -12.98 -1.50 -3.14
N PHE A 228 -12.18 -1.56 -2.06
CA PHE A 228 -11.42 -0.41 -1.60
C PHE A 228 -10.37 0.06 -2.62
N GLY A 229 -9.62 -0.86 -3.22
CA GLY A 229 -8.64 -0.54 -4.27
C GLY A 229 -9.30 0.05 -5.52
N ALA A 230 -10.45 -0.49 -5.94
CA ALA A 230 -11.25 -0.01 -7.06
C ALA A 230 -11.75 1.42 -6.82
N ALA A 231 -12.21 1.73 -5.60
CA ALA A 231 -12.63 3.10 -5.26
C ALA A 231 -11.48 4.10 -5.45
N TYR A 232 -10.25 3.75 -5.06
CA TYR A 232 -9.09 4.58 -5.35
C TYR A 232 -8.78 4.68 -6.85
N ALA A 233 -8.96 3.60 -7.60
CA ALA A 233 -8.75 3.56 -9.06
C ALA A 233 -9.75 4.45 -9.81
N GLU A 234 -10.98 4.56 -9.29
CA GLU A 234 -12.08 5.40 -9.82
C GLU A 234 -12.05 6.85 -9.31
N GLY A 235 -10.97 7.26 -8.64
CA GLY A 235 -10.86 8.63 -8.13
C GLY A 235 -11.69 8.90 -6.87
N GLY A 236 -11.99 7.85 -6.09
CA GLY A 236 -12.61 7.94 -4.78
C GLY A 236 -14.05 7.42 -4.69
N ALA A 237 -14.65 7.01 -5.81
CA ALA A 237 -16.01 6.48 -5.89
C ALA A 237 -17.07 7.36 -5.16
N GLY A 238 -16.86 8.68 -5.14
CA GLY A 238 -17.73 9.63 -4.45
C GLY A 238 -17.60 9.68 -2.92
N VAL A 239 -16.79 8.82 -2.31
CA VAL A 239 -16.64 8.75 -0.84
C VAL A 239 -15.26 9.15 -0.34
N ILE A 240 -14.21 8.83 -1.08
CA ILE A 240 -12.82 9.23 -0.75
C ILE A 240 -12.52 10.52 -1.52
N PRO A 241 -12.15 11.62 -0.85
CA PRO A 241 -11.89 12.88 -1.56
C PRO A 241 -10.76 12.73 -2.59
N PRO A 242 -10.97 13.15 -3.87
CA PRO A 242 -9.91 13.06 -4.89
C PRO A 242 -8.64 13.81 -4.51
N GLY A 243 -8.76 14.95 -3.83
CA GLY A 243 -7.64 15.70 -3.28
C GLY A 243 -6.82 14.88 -2.28
N TRP A 244 -7.49 14.07 -1.45
CA TRP A 244 -6.81 13.19 -0.51
C TRP A 244 -6.09 12.03 -1.21
N ILE A 245 -6.68 11.46 -2.27
CA ILE A 245 -6.00 10.44 -3.07
C ILE A 245 -4.68 11.00 -3.60
N ALA A 246 -4.70 12.18 -4.22
CA ALA A 246 -3.50 12.84 -4.72
C ALA A 246 -2.47 13.09 -3.61
N GLU A 247 -2.90 13.59 -2.45
CA GLU A 247 -2.03 13.82 -1.29
C GLU A 247 -1.48 12.52 -0.69
N SER A 248 -2.28 11.44 -0.62
CA SER A 248 -1.84 10.16 -0.07
C SER A 248 -0.80 9.47 -0.96
N TRP A 249 -0.79 9.76 -2.25
CA TRP A 249 0.17 9.24 -3.23
C TRP A 249 1.37 10.17 -3.50
N ARG A 250 1.47 11.28 -2.80
CA ARG A 250 2.64 12.16 -2.88
C ARG A 250 3.80 11.56 -2.07
N PRO A 251 5.01 11.41 -2.65
CA PRO A 251 6.16 10.93 -1.91
C PRO A 251 6.49 11.85 -0.74
N ARG A 252 6.55 11.29 0.48
CA ARG A 252 6.92 12.01 1.72
C ARG A 252 8.27 11.52 2.25
N THR A 253 8.52 10.23 2.10
CA THR A 253 9.75 9.59 2.55
C THR A 253 10.05 8.38 1.68
N GLN A 254 11.18 7.73 1.92
CA GLN A 254 11.54 6.47 1.27
C GLN A 254 11.33 5.30 2.24
N SER A 255 10.79 4.21 1.70
CA SER A 255 10.58 2.97 2.45
C SER A 255 11.90 2.38 2.92
N MET A 256 12.01 2.13 4.23
CA MET A 256 13.15 1.43 4.82
C MET A 256 13.25 -0.04 4.40
N PHE A 257 12.24 -0.60 3.73
CA PHE A 257 12.19 -2.00 3.31
C PHE A 257 12.52 -2.20 1.84
N THR A 258 12.16 -1.24 0.98
CA THR A 258 12.23 -1.38 -0.48
C THR A 258 12.94 -0.23 -1.17
N GLY A 259 13.22 0.87 -0.47
CA GLY A 259 13.71 2.11 -1.07
C GLY A 259 12.66 2.86 -1.92
N SER A 260 11.47 2.28 -2.16
CA SER A 260 10.37 2.93 -2.88
C SER A 260 9.85 4.15 -2.11
N GLY A 261 9.22 5.08 -2.79
CA GLY A 261 8.53 6.19 -2.16
C GLY A 261 7.43 5.69 -1.21
N TYR A 262 7.12 6.49 -0.19
CA TYR A 262 6.00 6.26 0.71
C TYR A 262 5.26 7.57 0.96
N GLY A 263 3.95 7.53 0.80
CA GLY A 263 3.05 8.64 1.05
C GLY A 263 2.26 8.49 2.35
N TYR A 264 0.97 8.78 2.34
CA TYR A 264 0.11 8.59 3.50
C TYR A 264 -0.55 7.20 3.47
N GLY A 265 0.12 6.21 4.06
CA GLY A 265 -0.35 4.83 4.15
C GLY A 265 -0.18 4.00 2.86
N TRP A 266 0.55 4.51 1.85
CA TRP A 266 0.77 3.86 0.57
C TRP A 266 2.26 3.80 0.21
N PHE A 267 2.71 2.66 -0.27
CA PHE A 267 3.99 2.51 -0.97
C PHE A 267 3.81 2.95 -2.43
N LEU A 268 4.81 3.62 -2.98
CA LEU A 268 4.76 4.21 -4.33
C LEU A 268 5.84 3.57 -5.19
N ALA A 269 5.44 2.88 -6.24
CA ALA A 269 6.33 2.12 -7.11
C ALA A 269 6.01 2.34 -8.60
N ARG A 270 6.76 1.66 -9.45
CA ARG A 270 6.46 1.51 -10.89
C ARG A 270 6.45 0.02 -11.22
N MET A 271 5.42 -0.44 -11.90
CA MET A 271 5.30 -1.83 -12.38
C MET A 271 4.73 -1.81 -13.79
N ALA A 272 5.18 -2.70 -14.67
CA ALA A 272 4.72 -2.76 -16.07
C ALA A 272 4.76 -1.39 -16.78
N GLY A 273 5.77 -0.57 -16.50
CA GLY A 273 5.96 0.74 -17.13
C GLY A 273 5.00 1.85 -16.66
N ARG A 274 4.19 1.63 -15.61
CA ARG A 274 3.24 2.62 -15.08
C ARG A 274 3.39 2.82 -13.57
N PRO A 275 2.94 3.96 -13.01
CA PRO A 275 2.85 4.13 -11.55
C PRO A 275 1.92 3.08 -10.94
N VAL A 276 2.29 2.58 -9.78
CA VAL A 276 1.46 1.66 -8.97
C VAL A 276 1.62 2.05 -7.51
N ASN A 277 0.51 2.33 -6.86
CA ASN A 277 0.47 2.60 -5.44
C ASN A 277 -0.05 1.36 -4.73
N TYR A 278 0.60 0.93 -3.63
CA TYR A 278 0.20 -0.31 -3.00
C TYR A 278 0.21 -0.25 -1.47
N GLY A 279 -0.77 -0.95 -0.87
CA GLY A 279 -0.78 -1.33 0.54
C GLY A 279 -0.18 -2.73 0.69
N TRP A 280 0.61 -2.93 1.74
CA TRP A 280 1.26 -4.22 2.01
C TRP A 280 1.11 -4.64 3.46
N GLY A 281 0.60 -5.86 3.67
CA GLY A 281 0.52 -6.56 4.95
C GLY A 281 1.55 -7.68 5.06
N TYR A 282 1.92 -8.01 6.29
CA TYR A 282 3.02 -8.91 6.68
C TYR A 282 3.06 -10.25 5.91
N GLY A 283 1.93 -10.89 5.72
CA GLY A 283 1.84 -12.20 5.04
C GLY A 283 1.74 -12.13 3.51
N GLY A 284 1.83 -10.94 2.90
CA GLY A 284 1.57 -10.78 1.48
C GLY A 284 0.13 -10.35 1.17
N GLN A 285 -0.52 -9.68 2.11
CA GLN A 285 -1.79 -9.02 1.90
C GLN A 285 -1.55 -7.76 1.08
N MET A 286 -2.04 -7.69 -0.15
CA MET A 286 -1.70 -6.63 -1.10
C MET A 286 -2.94 -5.95 -1.64
N ILE A 287 -2.87 -4.62 -1.74
CA ILE A 287 -3.76 -3.80 -2.55
C ILE A 287 -2.87 -3.07 -3.56
N TYR A 288 -3.02 -3.31 -4.83
CA TYR A 288 -2.34 -2.56 -5.88
C TYR A 288 -3.35 -1.68 -6.60
N VAL A 289 -3.00 -0.43 -6.80
CA VAL A 289 -3.78 0.53 -7.60
C VAL A 289 -2.87 1.16 -8.63
N ALA A 290 -3.17 0.90 -9.89
CA ALA A 290 -2.53 1.52 -11.04
C ALA A 290 -3.50 2.54 -11.64
N PRO A 291 -3.29 3.86 -11.47
CA PRO A 291 -4.20 4.88 -12.00
C PRO A 291 -4.21 4.91 -13.52
N THR A 292 -5.24 5.50 -14.10
CA THR A 292 -5.31 5.77 -15.56
C THR A 292 -4.06 6.53 -16.02
N LEU A 293 -3.45 6.06 -17.08
CA LEU A 293 -2.25 6.68 -17.66
C LEU A 293 -2.22 6.56 -19.18
N ARG A 294 -2.21 7.69 -19.90
CA ARG A 294 -1.98 7.74 -21.37
C ARG A 294 -2.78 6.71 -22.15
N GLY A 295 -4.09 6.64 -21.94
CA GLY A 295 -5.01 5.70 -22.59
C GLY A 295 -5.04 4.29 -21.99
N ARG A 296 -4.18 3.96 -21.04
CA ARG A 296 -4.27 2.72 -20.27
C ARG A 296 -5.27 2.90 -19.13
N PRO A 297 -6.29 2.05 -19.00
CA PRO A 297 -7.30 2.17 -17.95
C PRO A 297 -6.70 1.97 -16.57
N ALA A 298 -7.41 2.48 -15.55
CA ALA A 298 -7.08 2.18 -14.16
C ALA A 298 -7.30 0.68 -13.87
N VAL A 299 -6.48 0.13 -13.00
CA VAL A 299 -6.54 -1.27 -12.56
C VAL A 299 -6.35 -1.31 -11.05
N ALA A 300 -7.16 -2.11 -10.36
CA ALA A 300 -6.92 -2.50 -8.99
C ALA A 300 -6.74 -4.02 -8.90
N ILE A 301 -5.83 -4.47 -8.04
CA ILE A 301 -5.59 -5.89 -7.77
C ILE A 301 -5.50 -6.06 -6.26
N ALA A 302 -6.30 -6.97 -5.71
CA ALA A 302 -6.17 -7.40 -4.33
C ALA A 302 -5.65 -8.83 -4.28
N MET A 303 -4.71 -9.08 -3.38
CA MET A 303 -4.20 -10.43 -3.10
C MET A 303 -4.22 -10.66 -1.60
N THR A 304 -4.74 -11.80 -1.20
CA THR A 304 -4.66 -12.27 0.18
C THR A 304 -3.85 -13.54 0.24
N SER A 305 -3.07 -13.69 1.28
CA SER A 305 -2.11 -14.78 1.48
C SER A 305 -2.19 -15.28 2.91
N ASP A 306 -1.40 -16.27 3.27
CA ASP A 306 -1.25 -16.72 4.64
C ASP A 306 -0.76 -15.56 5.52
N ALA A 307 -1.61 -15.11 6.43
CA ALA A 307 -1.36 -13.93 7.25
C ALA A 307 -0.25 -14.13 8.29
N ASP A 308 0.12 -15.37 8.58
CA ASP A 308 1.07 -15.72 9.64
C ASP A 308 2.49 -16.00 9.10
N GLN A 309 2.63 -16.14 7.78
CA GLN A 309 3.91 -16.35 7.09
C GLN A 309 4.54 -15.01 6.67
N PRO A 310 5.85 -14.75 6.93
CA PRO A 310 6.47 -13.49 6.56
C PRO A 310 6.73 -13.38 5.04
N SER A 311 6.18 -12.38 4.36
CA SER A 311 6.42 -12.19 2.92
C SER A 311 7.70 -11.41 2.61
N GLY A 312 8.08 -10.45 3.47
CA GLY A 312 9.22 -9.57 3.20
C GLY A 312 10.60 -10.18 3.47
N ARG A 313 10.66 -11.30 4.20
CA ARG A 313 11.92 -11.99 4.55
C ARG A 313 12.19 -13.22 3.69
N THR A 314 11.15 -13.78 3.08
CA THR A 314 11.21 -15.00 2.27
C THR A 314 11.40 -14.74 0.78
N GLY A 315 11.29 -13.48 0.33
CA GLY A 315 11.22 -13.11 -1.09
C GLY A 315 9.80 -13.12 -1.66
N TYR A 316 8.83 -13.69 -0.94
CA TYR A 316 7.45 -13.84 -1.42
C TYR A 316 6.77 -12.51 -1.78
N ARG A 317 7.08 -11.42 -1.08
CA ARG A 317 6.63 -10.07 -1.49
C ARG A 317 7.06 -9.74 -2.91
N ASP A 318 8.29 -10.04 -3.27
CA ASP A 318 8.84 -9.71 -4.60
C ASP A 318 8.24 -10.61 -5.68
N GLU A 319 7.89 -11.86 -5.35
CA GLU A 319 7.09 -12.75 -6.20
C GLU A 319 5.70 -12.17 -6.45
N LEU A 320 5.00 -11.67 -5.42
CA LEU A 320 3.71 -11.00 -5.58
C LEU A 320 3.81 -9.71 -6.42
N HIS A 321 4.90 -8.95 -6.32
CA HIS A 321 5.15 -7.82 -7.19
C HIS A 321 5.37 -8.27 -8.65
N GLY A 322 6.07 -9.37 -8.89
CA GLY A 322 6.23 -9.99 -10.20
C GLY A 322 4.89 -10.43 -10.78
N LEU A 323 4.06 -11.09 -9.97
CA LEU A 323 2.71 -11.51 -10.37
C LEU A 323 1.81 -10.31 -10.72
N ALA A 324 1.82 -9.26 -9.88
CA ALA A 324 1.10 -8.02 -10.17
C ALA A 324 1.56 -7.35 -11.47
N ALA A 325 2.86 -7.35 -11.76
CA ALA A 325 3.41 -6.81 -12.99
C ALA A 325 2.96 -7.61 -14.23
N ARG A 326 2.93 -8.96 -14.16
CA ARG A 326 2.39 -9.83 -15.22
C ARG A 326 0.91 -9.52 -15.47
N LEU A 327 0.10 -9.47 -14.40
CA LEU A 327 -1.34 -9.14 -14.47
C LEU A 327 -1.56 -7.76 -15.10
N LEU A 328 -0.82 -6.73 -14.67
CA LEU A 328 -0.90 -5.38 -15.24
C LEU A 328 -0.50 -5.35 -16.73
N THR A 329 0.44 -6.18 -17.15
CA THR A 329 0.84 -6.32 -18.56
C THR A 329 -0.25 -6.97 -19.39
N ALA A 330 -0.88 -8.03 -18.88
CA ALA A 330 -1.98 -8.72 -19.56
C ALA A 330 -3.25 -7.85 -19.68
N LEU A 331 -3.46 -6.95 -18.73
CA LEU A 331 -4.59 -6.03 -18.70
C LEU A 331 -4.40 -4.74 -19.55
N GLY A 332 -3.22 -4.46 -20.05
CA GLY A 332 -2.92 -3.33 -20.94
C GLY A 332 -2.35 -2.13 -20.18
#